data_46d943c366480e683569333590a973de
#
_entry.id   46d943c366480e683569333590a973de
#
_cell.length_a   1.000
_cell.length_b   1.000
_cell.length_c   1.000
_cell.angle_alpha   90.00
_cell.angle_beta   90.00
_cell.angle_gamma   90.00
#
_symmetry.space_group_name_H-M   'P 1'
#
loop_
_entity.id
_entity.type
_entity.pdbx_description
1 polymer ?
#
loop_
_entity_poly.entity_id
_entity_poly.type
_entity_poly.pdbx_seq_one_letter_code
_entity_poly.pdbx_strand_id
1 'polypeptide(L)'
;MTSTRAECVDADAVTPPSSTRGPRATGIVFGDFPQSSKRTPPKSATHELRTSASPLHVSFAASGQGTVAVNSPSSKAAEAFRKRKRPPALNISNDMLTHGAGGSMRLATESDIATHSAKDNTVVVEGDTFALSSKRGKRRQSCEDAYTAAPGLDGDPTQGIFSVFDGHGGREAADYGAAHLHEDILREVRVVESVHLETSTGFVENIKAAMIRGFLETDRNLLAEGYLRGGATATTAYLRGGRIWVANVGDCRAVMREAGDAKALTHDHRPDKAEERDAVERRGGKIVKVKGISRVQGVLGVSRALGDRDLKEYITAEPEVFSGLVSETSEFLILGTDGLWDVVGNMEATDVVAQAMAAASGVSNGRNGTDAASRELVDLARARGSRDDISVLIVELLEYRMTPASSPRGKGKVADRGRAFSDKYEFF
;
A
#
# COMPACT_ATOMS: atom_id res chain seq x y z
N MET A 1 45.21 -50.70 23.39
CA MET A 1 44.44 -51.62 24.26
C MET A 1 43.08 -50.93 24.43
N THR A 2 41.94 -51.33 23.98
CA THR A 2 41.38 -52.46 23.31
C THR A 2 40.19 -51.96 22.47
N SER A 3 40.20 -52.34 21.26
CA SER A 3 39.11 -52.42 20.28
C SER A 3 37.90 -53.18 20.82
N THR A 4 36.68 -52.73 20.49
CA THR A 4 35.61 -53.65 20.17
C THR A 4 34.66 -53.03 19.11
N ARG A 5 34.54 -53.73 18.09
CA ARG A 5 33.69 -53.66 16.90
C ARG A 5 32.44 -54.52 17.15
N ALA A 6 31.27 -54.10 16.76
CA ALA A 6 30.10 -54.97 16.48
C ALA A 6 29.22 -54.15 15.53
N GLU A 7 29.10 -54.50 14.32
CA GLU A 7 28.37 -55.55 13.56
C GLU A 7 26.93 -55.11 13.23
N CYS A 8 26.73 -55.00 11.90
CA CYS A 8 25.47 -54.84 11.20
C CYS A 8 24.61 -56.09 11.39
N VAL A 9 23.30 -55.91 11.50
CA VAL A 9 22.31 -56.93 11.17
C VAL A 9 21.22 -56.29 10.29
N ASP A 10 21.11 -56.82 9.08
CA ASP A 10 19.99 -56.68 8.16
C ASP A 10 18.79 -57.50 8.62
N ALA A 11 17.58 -57.12 8.23
CA ALA A 11 16.35 -57.85 7.95
C ALA A 11 15.13 -57.00 8.37
N ASP A 12 13.97 -56.93 7.77
CA ASP A 12 13.34 -57.66 6.67
C ASP A 12 12.17 -56.82 6.15
N ALA A 13 11.85 -56.99 4.89
CA ALA A 13 10.69 -56.42 4.24
C ALA A 13 9.37 -57.05 4.74
N VAL A 14 8.35 -56.21 5.02
CA VAL A 14 6.97 -56.68 5.18
C VAL A 14 6.05 -55.88 4.26
N THR A 15 5.45 -56.60 3.32
CA THR A 15 4.39 -56.18 2.39
C THR A 15 3.06 -55.94 3.11
N PRO A 16 2.18 -55.07 2.59
CA PRO A 16 0.86 -54.80 3.18
C PRO A 16 -0.19 -55.79 2.70
N PRO A 17 -1.24 -56.11 3.51
CA PRO A 17 -2.36 -56.96 3.07
C PRO A 17 -3.46 -56.15 2.39
N SER A 18 -4.12 -56.80 1.45
CA SER A 18 -5.21 -56.38 0.58
C SER A 18 -6.58 -56.25 1.29
N SER A 19 -7.33 -55.26 0.79
CA SER A 19 -8.78 -55.16 0.56
C SER A 19 -9.78 -55.85 1.51
N THR A 20 -10.71 -55.02 2.04
CA THR A 20 -12.11 -55.44 2.23
C THR A 20 -13.07 -54.34 1.76
N ARG A 21 -14.13 -54.82 1.07
CA ARG A 21 -15.21 -54.05 0.42
C ARG A 21 -16.26 -53.55 1.41
N GLY A 22 -16.86 -52.39 1.04
CA GLY A 22 -18.29 -52.11 1.10
C GLY A 22 -18.70 -50.98 2.02
N PRO A 23 -19.91 -50.41 1.96
CA PRO A 23 -20.95 -50.58 0.94
C PRO A 23 -21.33 -49.29 0.19
N ARG A 24 -22.10 -49.46 -0.86
CA ARG A 24 -22.69 -48.50 -1.81
C ARG A 24 -23.52 -47.40 -1.10
N ALA A 25 -23.33 -46.16 -1.46
CA ALA A 25 -24.29 -45.11 -1.31
C ALA A 25 -24.96 -44.80 -2.66
N THR A 26 -26.24 -44.66 -2.60
CA THR A 26 -27.24 -44.54 -3.65
C THR A 26 -27.07 -43.24 -4.46
N GLY A 27 -27.16 -43.39 -5.79
CA GLY A 27 -27.10 -42.28 -6.73
C GLY A 27 -28.36 -41.41 -6.68
N ILE A 28 -28.14 -40.13 -6.92
CA ILE A 28 -29.16 -39.17 -7.31
C ILE A 28 -28.97 -38.93 -8.80
N VAL A 29 -30.02 -39.24 -9.55
CA VAL A 29 -30.15 -39.08 -11.02
C VAL A 29 -30.39 -37.60 -11.31
N PHE A 30 -29.53 -36.97 -12.08
CA PHE A 30 -29.81 -35.71 -12.73
C PHE A 30 -30.49 -35.96 -14.06
N GLY A 31 -31.71 -35.43 -14.20
CA GLY A 31 -32.49 -35.49 -15.40
C GLY A 31 -31.95 -34.63 -16.52
N ASP A 32 -32.01 -35.21 -17.74
CA ASP A 32 -31.69 -34.58 -19.01
C ASP A 32 -32.57 -33.37 -19.29
N PHE A 33 -31.98 -32.26 -19.70
CA PHE A 33 -32.64 -31.15 -20.38
C PHE A 33 -32.30 -31.19 -21.88
N PRO A 34 -33.28 -31.01 -22.79
CA PRO A 34 -33.12 -31.28 -24.22
C PRO A 34 -32.38 -30.13 -24.93
N GLN A 35 -31.55 -30.52 -25.87
CA GLN A 35 -30.91 -29.62 -26.83
C GLN A 35 -31.97 -28.98 -27.75
N SER A 36 -32.00 -27.63 -27.79
CA SER A 36 -32.75 -26.88 -28.80
C SER A 36 -31.81 -26.34 -29.86
N SER A 37 -32.01 -26.89 -31.03
CA SER A 37 -31.86 -26.45 -32.40
C SER A 37 -31.19 -25.11 -32.74
N LYS A 38 -30.20 -25.24 -33.63
CA LYS A 38 -29.62 -24.18 -34.48
C LYS A 38 -30.67 -23.31 -35.15
N ARG A 39 -30.57 -22.00 -34.99
CA ARG A 39 -31.21 -21.01 -35.89
C ARG A 39 -30.13 -20.15 -36.53
N THR A 40 -30.10 -20.22 -37.86
CA THR A 40 -29.35 -19.33 -38.75
C THR A 40 -29.91 -17.92 -38.74
N PRO A 41 -29.13 -16.85 -38.94
CA PRO A 41 -29.65 -15.48 -39.06
C PRO A 41 -30.17 -15.23 -40.47
N PRO A 42 -31.18 -14.38 -40.65
CA PRO A 42 -31.71 -13.99 -41.97
C PRO A 42 -30.81 -12.91 -42.62
N LYS A 43 -30.72 -13.05 -43.96
CA LYS A 43 -30.04 -12.15 -44.87
C LYS A 43 -30.79 -10.82 -45.04
N SER A 44 -30.02 -9.77 -45.06
CA SER A 44 -30.06 -8.52 -45.83
C SER A 44 -31.39 -8.00 -46.41
N ALA A 45 -31.67 -6.73 -46.11
CA ALA A 45 -32.36 -5.84 -47.03
C ALA A 45 -31.57 -4.51 -47.11
N THR A 46 -31.01 -4.29 -48.26
CA THR A 46 -30.38 -3.05 -48.72
C THR A 46 -31.43 -2.00 -48.94
N HIS A 47 -31.23 -0.78 -48.39
CA HIS A 47 -31.86 0.41 -48.90
C HIS A 47 -30.79 1.44 -49.20
N GLU A 48 -30.55 1.64 -50.53
CA GLU A 48 -29.77 2.73 -51.08
C GLU A 48 -30.47 4.05 -50.84
N LEU A 49 -29.75 5.03 -50.33
CA LEU A 49 -30.04 6.44 -50.54
C LEU A 49 -28.76 7.12 -51.02
N ARG A 50 -28.77 7.42 -52.30
CA ARG A 50 -27.81 8.28 -52.99
C ARG A 50 -27.94 9.71 -52.45
N THR A 51 -26.81 10.32 -52.04
CA THR A 51 -26.60 11.74 -52.25
C THR A 51 -25.14 11.96 -52.63
N SER A 52 -25.01 12.66 -53.74
CA SER A 52 -23.84 13.01 -54.47
C SER A 52 -23.03 14.13 -53.79
N ALA A 53 -21.73 13.97 -53.62
CA ALA A 53 -20.80 15.08 -53.60
C ALA A 53 -19.43 14.61 -54.15
N SER A 54 -18.99 15.27 -55.18
CA SER A 54 -17.75 15.00 -55.94
C SER A 54 -16.48 15.31 -55.14
N PRO A 55 -15.34 14.63 -55.39
CA PRO A 55 -14.08 14.96 -54.81
C PRO A 55 -13.36 16.04 -55.64
N LEU A 56 -12.85 17.06 -54.96
CA LEU A 56 -11.92 18.03 -55.58
C LEU A 56 -10.52 17.38 -55.62
N HIS A 57 -10.10 17.15 -56.87
CA HIS A 57 -8.72 16.82 -57.23
C HIS A 57 -7.84 18.07 -57.06
N VAL A 58 -6.84 18.01 -56.19
CA VAL A 58 -5.71 18.95 -56.21
C VAL A 58 -4.48 18.18 -56.63
N SER A 59 -4.05 18.39 -57.86
CA SER A 59 -2.77 17.91 -58.39
C SER A 59 -1.67 18.82 -57.89
N PHE A 60 -0.64 18.26 -57.23
CA PHE A 60 0.62 18.94 -57.01
C PHE A 60 1.67 18.40 -57.99
N ALA A 61 2.15 19.29 -58.82
CA ALA A 61 3.26 19.08 -59.70
C ALA A 61 4.57 19.00 -58.91
N ALA A 62 5.40 18.03 -59.25
CA ALA A 62 6.77 17.92 -58.76
C ALA A 62 7.70 18.90 -59.49
N SER A 63 8.41 19.72 -58.74
CA SER A 63 9.74 20.25 -59.15
C SER A 63 10.44 20.92 -57.98
N GLY A 64 11.71 20.62 -57.77
CA GLY A 64 12.62 21.46 -57.00
C GLY A 64 13.34 20.77 -55.86
N GLN A 65 14.54 20.27 -56.11
CA GLN A 65 15.55 19.88 -55.13
C GLN A 65 15.91 21.09 -54.27
N GLY A 66 15.69 20.95 -52.93
CA GLY A 66 16.19 21.91 -51.97
C GLY A 66 16.54 21.16 -50.67
N THR A 67 17.81 20.93 -50.44
CA THR A 67 18.35 20.42 -49.19
C THR A 67 18.11 21.41 -48.06
N VAL A 68 17.18 21.13 -47.16
CA VAL A 68 17.00 21.93 -45.95
C VAL A 68 17.89 21.31 -44.86
N ALA A 69 18.94 22.02 -44.50
CA ALA A 69 19.79 21.73 -43.37
C ALA A 69 18.95 21.87 -42.06
N VAL A 70 18.77 20.78 -41.33
CA VAL A 70 18.20 20.79 -39.98
C VAL A 70 19.26 21.37 -39.04
N ASN A 71 19.11 22.63 -38.68
CA ASN A 71 19.93 23.27 -37.65
C ASN A 71 19.58 22.63 -36.28
N SER A 72 20.52 21.82 -35.75
CA SER A 72 20.54 21.43 -34.36
C SER A 72 20.66 22.67 -33.46
N PRO A 73 19.95 22.76 -32.33
CA PRO A 73 20.05 23.89 -31.43
C PRO A 73 21.49 24.03 -30.89
N SER A 74 22.01 25.23 -30.93
CA SER A 74 23.38 25.57 -30.57
C SER A 74 23.72 25.14 -29.14
N SER A 75 24.98 24.72 -28.95
CA SER A 75 25.56 24.29 -27.65
C SER A 75 25.39 25.30 -26.50
N LYS A 76 25.10 26.55 -26.78
CA LYS A 76 24.83 27.61 -25.79
C LYS A 76 23.48 27.44 -25.08
N ALA A 77 22.47 26.84 -25.69
CA ALA A 77 21.18 26.57 -25.03
C ALA A 77 21.26 25.40 -24.02
N ALA A 78 22.10 24.41 -24.35
CA ALA A 78 22.35 23.27 -23.44
C ALA A 78 23.17 23.66 -22.19
N GLU A 79 24.06 24.65 -22.33
CA GLU A 79 24.87 25.14 -21.22
C GLU A 79 24.11 26.12 -20.30
N ALA A 80 23.15 26.86 -20.82
CA ALA A 80 22.24 27.70 -20.05
C ALA A 80 21.29 26.87 -19.18
N PHE A 81 20.94 25.64 -19.61
CA PHE A 81 20.09 24.72 -18.82
C PHE A 81 20.82 24.08 -17.63
N ARG A 82 22.17 23.94 -17.74
CA ARG A 82 23.00 23.38 -16.64
C ARG A 82 23.27 24.36 -15.50
N LYS A 83 23.03 25.65 -15.66
CA LYS A 83 23.30 26.71 -14.66
C LYS A 83 22.07 27.17 -13.86
N ARG A 84 20.91 26.57 -14.05
CA ARG A 84 19.80 26.83 -13.13
C ARG A 84 20.13 26.18 -11.78
N LYS A 85 20.39 27.02 -10.77
CA LYS A 85 20.54 26.60 -9.38
C LYS A 85 19.35 25.72 -9.01
N ARG A 86 19.63 24.55 -8.41
CA ARG A 86 18.60 23.75 -7.75
C ARG A 86 17.76 24.68 -6.87
N PRO A 87 16.41 24.58 -6.89
CA PRO A 87 15.64 25.22 -5.86
C PRO A 87 16.17 24.71 -4.51
N PRO A 88 16.21 25.57 -3.46
CA PRO A 88 16.61 25.14 -2.15
C PRO A 88 15.72 23.95 -1.75
N ALA A 89 16.32 22.91 -1.15
CA ALA A 89 15.55 21.88 -0.48
C ALA A 89 14.52 22.57 0.40
N LEU A 90 13.25 22.18 0.29
CA LEU A 90 12.20 22.65 1.18
C LEU A 90 12.61 22.23 2.61
N ASN A 91 13.25 23.15 3.34
CA ASN A 91 13.30 23.09 4.77
C ASN A 91 11.87 23.42 5.22
N ILE A 92 11.08 22.41 5.51
CA ILE A 92 9.82 22.56 6.22
C ILE A 92 10.22 22.92 7.64
N SER A 93 10.34 24.21 7.93
CA SER A 93 10.51 24.70 9.27
C SER A 93 9.20 24.42 10.03
N ASN A 94 9.33 23.90 11.24
CA ASN A 94 8.26 23.57 12.20
C ASN A 94 7.28 24.72 12.54
N ASP A 95 7.42 25.91 11.94
CA ASP A 95 6.65 27.11 12.29
C ASP A 95 5.30 27.25 11.56
N MET A 96 4.94 26.35 10.63
CA MET A 96 3.65 26.44 9.92
C MET A 96 2.50 25.63 10.56
N LEU A 97 2.73 24.94 11.67
CA LEU A 97 1.75 24.03 12.30
C LEU A 97 1.00 24.61 13.52
N THR A 98 1.11 25.90 13.78
CA THR A 98 0.39 26.53 14.89
C THR A 98 -0.66 27.52 14.41
N HIS A 99 -1.83 27.06 13.94
CA HIS A 99 -3.09 27.82 14.04
C HIS A 99 -4.28 26.91 13.69
N GLY A 100 -4.80 26.23 14.71
CA GLY A 100 -6.04 25.46 14.66
C GLY A 100 -6.27 24.77 16.00
N ALA A 101 -7.28 25.17 16.72
CA ALA A 101 -7.65 24.60 18.01
C ALA A 101 -8.01 23.11 17.87
N GLY A 102 -7.26 22.22 18.56
CA GLY A 102 -7.57 20.80 18.69
C GLY A 102 -6.32 19.94 18.48
N GLY A 103 -5.88 19.24 19.50
CA GLY A 103 -4.93 18.14 19.56
C GLY A 103 -3.77 18.15 18.57
N SER A 104 -2.58 18.44 19.03
CA SER A 104 -1.36 18.40 18.21
C SER A 104 -1.11 16.97 17.71
N MET A 105 -1.35 16.73 16.42
CA MET A 105 -0.95 15.49 15.75
C MET A 105 0.58 15.48 15.63
N ARG A 106 1.26 14.55 16.30
CA ARG A 106 2.70 14.40 16.23
C ARG A 106 3.03 13.43 15.10
N LEU A 107 3.35 13.96 13.92
CA LEU A 107 3.99 13.19 12.87
C LEU A 107 5.40 12.76 13.34
N ALA A 108 5.73 11.49 13.22
CA ALA A 108 7.12 11.07 13.32
C ALA A 108 7.86 11.62 12.09
N THR A 109 8.62 12.68 12.29
CA THR A 109 9.47 13.29 11.28
C THR A 109 10.89 12.68 11.35
N GLU A 110 11.72 12.88 10.32
CA GLU A 110 13.13 12.49 10.33
C GLU A 110 13.92 12.97 11.59
N SER A 111 13.36 13.93 12.35
CA SER A 111 13.92 14.43 13.61
C SER A 111 13.54 13.59 14.84
N ASP A 112 12.53 12.74 14.77
CA ASP A 112 12.14 11.87 15.88
C ASP A 112 12.98 10.58 15.86
N ILE A 113 14.18 10.65 16.47
CA ILE A 113 15.13 9.55 16.69
C ILE A 113 15.48 8.76 15.42
N ALA A 114 15.77 9.47 14.32
CA ALA A 114 16.39 8.82 13.16
C ALA A 114 17.87 8.50 13.50
N THR A 115 18.18 7.25 13.75
CA THR A 115 19.58 6.81 13.85
C THR A 115 20.10 6.55 12.43
N HIS A 116 20.86 7.51 11.88
CA HIS A 116 21.60 7.28 10.65
C HIS A 116 22.78 6.35 10.92
N SER A 117 22.74 5.12 10.41
CA SER A 117 23.96 4.31 10.35
C SER A 117 24.86 4.87 9.24
N ALA A 118 25.86 5.66 9.64
CA ALA A 118 26.84 6.26 8.72
C ALA A 118 27.63 5.23 7.87
N LYS A 119 27.54 3.93 8.20
CA LYS A 119 28.29 2.87 7.49
C LYS A 119 27.57 2.30 6.28
N ASP A 120 26.24 2.35 6.19
CA ASP A 120 25.51 1.63 5.14
C ASP A 120 24.30 2.36 4.52
N ASN A 121 24.12 3.65 4.80
CA ASN A 121 23.01 4.46 4.29
C ASN A 121 21.61 3.91 4.62
N THR A 122 21.43 3.23 5.75
CA THR A 122 20.12 2.81 6.26
C THR A 122 19.59 3.88 7.21
N VAL A 123 18.39 4.36 6.97
CA VAL A 123 17.61 5.21 7.87
C VAL A 123 16.72 4.30 8.70
N VAL A 124 16.71 4.50 10.01
CA VAL A 124 15.82 3.76 10.93
C VAL A 124 15.07 4.78 11.77
N VAL A 125 13.76 4.63 11.82
CA VAL A 125 12.86 5.44 12.65
C VAL A 125 12.09 4.50 13.57
N GLU A 126 12.05 4.83 14.84
CA GLU A 126 11.41 4.01 15.88
C GLU A 126 10.37 4.85 16.61
N GLY A 127 9.21 4.25 16.85
CA GLY A 127 8.17 4.74 17.74
C GLY A 127 7.74 3.64 18.71
N ASP A 128 6.79 3.95 19.58
CA ASP A 128 6.33 2.99 20.61
C ASP A 128 5.65 1.75 20.01
N THR A 129 4.94 1.92 18.88
CA THR A 129 4.16 0.86 18.24
C THR A 129 4.61 0.54 16.82
N PHE A 130 5.68 1.15 16.33
CA PHE A 130 6.16 0.91 14.97
C PHE A 130 7.67 1.08 14.86
N ALA A 131 8.23 0.48 13.82
CA ALA A 131 9.58 0.78 13.36
C ALA A 131 9.65 0.77 11.82
N LEU A 132 10.46 1.66 11.28
CA LEU A 132 10.76 1.74 9.86
C LEU A 132 12.26 1.58 9.64
N SER A 133 12.63 0.79 8.65
CA SER A 133 13.97 0.80 8.06
C SER A 133 13.89 1.09 6.58
N SER A 134 14.67 2.06 6.10
CA SER A 134 14.74 2.43 4.68
C SER A 134 16.19 2.46 4.22
N LYS A 135 16.47 1.83 3.07
CA LYS A 135 17.83 1.71 2.51
C LYS A 135 17.82 1.98 1.01
N ARG A 136 18.65 2.93 0.61
CA ARG A 136 18.83 3.30 -0.79
C ARG A 136 19.32 2.15 -1.66
N GLY A 137 18.77 2.03 -2.85
CA GLY A 137 19.16 1.09 -3.90
C GLY A 137 20.60 1.26 -4.38
N LYS A 138 21.26 0.15 -4.73
CA LYS A 138 22.70 0.16 -5.12
C LYS A 138 22.98 1.00 -6.35
N ARG A 139 22.00 1.25 -7.23
CA ARG A 139 22.16 1.98 -8.48
C ARG A 139 21.50 3.35 -8.48
N ARG A 140 20.82 3.73 -7.39
CA ARG A 140 20.14 5.01 -7.25
C ARG A 140 21.10 6.07 -6.72
N GLN A 141 20.94 7.32 -7.16
CA GLN A 141 21.71 8.46 -6.61
C GLN A 141 21.16 8.91 -5.25
N SER A 142 19.84 8.86 -5.10
CA SER A 142 19.10 9.13 -3.87
C SER A 142 18.07 8.04 -3.65
N CYS A 143 17.59 7.85 -2.43
CA CYS A 143 16.40 7.06 -2.15
C CYS A 143 15.18 7.82 -2.64
N GLU A 144 14.35 7.19 -3.46
CA GLU A 144 13.10 7.77 -3.95
C GLU A 144 11.89 7.34 -3.10
N ASP A 145 12.09 6.42 -2.14
CA ASP A 145 11.07 6.02 -1.17
C ASP A 145 10.80 7.12 -0.14
N ALA A 146 9.54 7.18 0.32
CA ALA A 146 9.10 8.01 1.44
C ALA A 146 8.10 7.23 2.32
N TYR A 147 7.78 7.78 3.49
CA TYR A 147 6.88 7.15 4.44
C TYR A 147 6.14 8.18 5.31
N THR A 148 5.05 7.73 5.92
CA THR A 148 4.34 8.46 6.99
C THR A 148 4.02 7.48 8.10
N ALA A 149 4.26 7.89 9.36
CA ALA A 149 3.84 7.16 10.53
C ALA A 149 3.25 8.15 11.55
N ALA A 150 1.97 8.02 11.82
CA ALA A 150 1.25 8.87 12.76
C ALA A 150 0.40 7.99 13.72
N PRO A 151 1.01 7.44 14.78
CA PRO A 151 0.28 6.78 15.86
C PRO A 151 -0.43 7.80 16.75
N GLY A 152 -1.47 7.38 17.47
CA GLY A 152 -2.12 8.22 18.49
C GLY A 152 -2.86 9.42 17.90
N LEU A 153 -3.57 9.24 16.78
CA LEU A 153 -4.33 10.30 16.14
C LEU A 153 -5.34 10.93 17.10
N ASP A 154 -5.38 12.28 17.09
CA ASP A 154 -6.26 13.08 17.95
C ASP A 154 -6.12 12.75 19.46
N GLY A 155 -4.94 12.22 19.86
CA GLY A 155 -4.64 11.81 21.24
C GLY A 155 -5.20 10.44 21.64
N ASP A 156 -5.77 9.69 20.70
CA ASP A 156 -6.29 8.34 20.91
C ASP A 156 -5.23 7.30 20.47
N PRO A 157 -4.59 6.55 21.40
CA PRO A 157 -3.57 5.57 21.07
C PRO A 157 -4.09 4.41 20.24
N THR A 158 -5.40 4.19 20.21
CA THR A 158 -6.04 3.12 19.40
C THR A 158 -6.27 3.53 17.94
N GLN A 159 -5.82 4.72 17.56
CA GLN A 159 -5.91 5.23 16.19
C GLN A 159 -4.54 5.52 15.62
N GLY A 160 -4.36 5.22 14.34
CA GLY A 160 -3.10 5.51 13.64
C GLY A 160 -3.24 5.46 12.13
N ILE A 161 -2.35 6.17 11.44
CA ILE A 161 -2.22 6.10 9.98
C ILE A 161 -0.75 5.90 9.60
N PHE A 162 -0.50 4.95 8.73
CA PHE A 162 0.84 4.49 8.36
C PHE A 162 0.90 4.30 6.84
N SER A 163 1.94 4.83 6.19
CA SER A 163 2.06 4.77 4.75
C SER A 163 3.50 4.53 4.30
N VAL A 164 3.66 3.81 3.19
CA VAL A 164 4.91 3.72 2.43
C VAL A 164 4.65 4.16 1.00
N PHE A 165 5.64 4.82 0.40
CA PHE A 165 5.61 5.34 -0.95
C PHE A 165 6.89 4.93 -1.67
N ASP A 166 6.76 4.36 -2.87
CA ASP A 166 7.89 4.07 -3.77
C ASP A 166 7.84 5.07 -4.93
N GLY A 167 8.81 5.97 -4.94
CA GLY A 167 8.90 7.04 -5.92
C GLY A 167 9.62 6.60 -7.20
N HIS A 168 9.16 7.11 -8.34
CA HIS A 168 9.83 6.91 -9.61
C HIS A 168 9.88 8.17 -10.45
N GLY A 169 11.00 8.33 -11.19
CA GLY A 169 11.24 9.54 -11.97
C GLY A 169 11.62 10.76 -11.12
N GLY A 170 12.02 10.54 -9.88
CA GLY A 170 12.33 11.50 -8.83
C GLY A 170 11.58 11.13 -7.54
N ARG A 171 12.00 11.72 -6.42
CA ARG A 171 11.34 11.45 -5.12
C ARG A 171 10.21 12.43 -4.80
N GLU A 172 10.02 13.45 -5.63
CA GLU A 172 9.13 14.57 -5.34
C GLU A 172 7.66 14.14 -5.15
N ALA A 173 7.20 13.14 -5.93
CA ALA A 173 5.84 12.60 -5.79
C ALA A 173 5.67 11.80 -4.49
N ALA A 174 6.67 11.01 -4.10
CA ALA A 174 6.67 10.27 -2.85
C ALA A 174 6.74 11.21 -1.64
N ASP A 175 7.58 12.24 -1.69
CA ASP A 175 7.66 13.27 -0.64
C ASP A 175 6.34 14.04 -0.50
N TYR A 176 5.71 14.39 -1.62
CA TYR A 176 4.40 15.03 -1.59
C TYR A 176 3.32 14.12 -0.99
N GLY A 177 3.29 12.85 -1.41
CA GLY A 177 2.38 11.85 -0.84
C GLY A 177 2.57 11.69 0.66
N ALA A 178 3.80 11.57 1.12
CA ALA A 178 4.13 11.45 2.55
C ALA A 178 3.69 12.67 3.36
N ALA A 179 3.79 13.87 2.80
CA ALA A 179 3.40 15.10 3.47
C ALA A 179 1.88 15.34 3.49
N HIS A 180 1.13 14.90 2.48
CA HIS A 180 -0.25 15.35 2.29
C HIS A 180 -1.31 14.25 2.31
N LEU A 181 -1.01 13.00 1.87
CA LEU A 181 -2.02 11.97 1.70
C LEU A 181 -2.77 11.65 3.00
N HIS A 182 -2.05 11.55 4.10
CA HIS A 182 -2.66 11.27 5.40
C HIS A 182 -3.62 12.39 5.85
N GLU A 183 -3.28 13.66 5.60
CA GLU A 183 -4.13 14.82 5.92
C GLU A 183 -5.41 14.83 5.06
N ASP A 184 -5.26 14.57 3.76
CA ASP A 184 -6.38 14.50 2.81
C ASP A 184 -7.34 13.35 3.18
N ILE A 185 -6.81 12.16 3.52
CA ILE A 185 -7.63 11.05 4.01
C ILE A 185 -8.34 11.40 5.31
N LEU A 186 -7.62 11.91 6.31
CA LEU A 186 -8.20 12.23 7.62
C LEU A 186 -9.25 13.33 7.54
N ARG A 187 -9.08 14.32 6.66
CA ARG A 187 -10.10 15.32 6.38
C ARG A 187 -11.40 14.69 5.89
N GLU A 188 -11.32 13.78 4.92
CA GLU A 188 -12.48 13.07 4.39
C GLU A 188 -13.12 12.11 5.42
N VAL A 189 -12.30 11.44 6.22
CA VAL A 189 -12.76 10.57 7.32
C VAL A 189 -13.52 11.36 8.37
N ARG A 190 -13.04 12.53 8.79
CA ARG A 190 -13.73 13.42 9.77
C ARG A 190 -15.10 13.86 9.25
N VAL A 191 -15.27 14.05 7.94
CA VAL A 191 -16.61 14.32 7.36
C VAL A 191 -17.54 13.13 7.59
N VAL A 192 -17.06 11.90 7.35
CA VAL A 192 -17.87 10.68 7.61
C VAL A 192 -18.25 10.59 9.09
N GLU A 193 -17.30 10.80 9.98
CA GLU A 193 -17.49 10.72 11.44
C GLU A 193 -18.46 11.77 11.99
N SER A 194 -18.50 12.94 11.38
CA SER A 194 -19.43 14.02 11.78
C SER A 194 -20.89 13.70 11.46
N VAL A 195 -21.14 12.76 10.54
CA VAL A 195 -22.48 12.44 10.03
C VAL A 195 -22.93 11.04 10.43
N HIS A 196 -22.00 10.11 10.65
CA HIS A 196 -22.29 8.70 10.91
C HIS A 196 -21.65 8.23 12.23
N LEU A 197 -22.44 7.53 13.03
CA LEU A 197 -21.90 6.80 14.17
C LEU A 197 -21.14 5.56 13.70
N GLU A 198 -20.08 5.16 14.39
CA GLU A 198 -19.27 3.96 14.09
C GLU A 198 -20.10 2.67 14.04
N THR A 199 -21.20 2.65 14.77
CA THR A 199 -22.15 1.52 14.80
C THR A 199 -23.17 1.56 13.67
N SER A 200 -23.19 2.63 12.84
CA SER A 200 -24.17 2.76 11.78
C SER A 200 -23.89 1.80 10.62
N THR A 201 -24.97 1.31 10.02
CA THR A 201 -24.88 0.53 8.79
C THR A 201 -24.20 1.37 7.69
N GLY A 202 -23.16 0.82 7.09
CA GLY A 202 -22.42 1.51 6.03
C GLY A 202 -21.22 2.34 6.49
N PHE A 203 -20.96 2.50 7.80
CA PHE A 203 -19.79 3.25 8.29
C PHE A 203 -18.49 2.77 7.66
N VAL A 204 -18.29 1.45 7.59
CA VAL A 204 -17.08 0.84 7.00
C VAL A 204 -16.90 1.24 5.53
N GLU A 205 -17.97 1.19 4.75
CA GLU A 205 -17.93 1.55 3.33
C GLU A 205 -17.77 3.07 3.12
N ASN A 206 -18.33 3.87 4.03
CA ASN A 206 -18.14 5.32 3.98
C ASN A 206 -16.68 5.72 4.29
N ILE A 207 -15.99 5.01 5.19
CA ILE A 207 -14.56 5.20 5.42
C ILE A 207 -13.74 4.78 4.19
N LYS A 208 -14.07 3.64 3.54
CA LYS A 208 -13.42 3.28 2.27
C LYS A 208 -13.56 4.38 1.22
N ALA A 209 -14.79 4.89 1.05
CA ALA A 209 -15.05 5.98 0.12
C ALA A 209 -14.28 7.27 0.49
N ALA A 210 -14.12 7.56 1.78
CA ALA A 210 -13.32 8.68 2.26
C ALA A 210 -11.83 8.51 1.89
N MET A 211 -11.27 7.31 2.08
CA MET A 211 -9.88 7.03 1.67
C MET A 211 -9.69 7.18 0.16
N ILE A 212 -10.63 6.69 -0.64
CA ILE A 212 -10.59 6.87 -2.11
C ILE A 212 -10.57 8.36 -2.46
N ARG A 213 -11.44 9.17 -1.85
CA ARG A 213 -11.46 10.63 -2.09
C ARG A 213 -10.16 11.29 -1.68
N GLY A 214 -9.57 10.90 -0.53
CA GLY A 214 -8.27 11.40 -0.09
C GLY A 214 -7.17 11.15 -1.11
N PHE A 215 -7.06 9.94 -1.65
CA PHE A 215 -6.08 9.60 -2.69
C PHE A 215 -6.29 10.43 -3.97
N LEU A 216 -7.53 10.55 -4.45
CA LEU A 216 -7.84 11.33 -5.65
C LEU A 216 -7.61 12.83 -5.45
N GLU A 217 -7.85 13.35 -4.26
CA GLU A 217 -7.55 14.74 -3.90
C GLU A 217 -6.05 15.00 -3.90
N THR A 218 -5.28 14.13 -3.23
CA THR A 218 -3.81 14.22 -3.20
C THR A 218 -3.24 14.18 -4.62
N ASP A 219 -3.70 13.25 -5.47
CA ASP A 219 -3.26 13.16 -6.86
C ASP A 219 -3.59 14.42 -7.66
N ARG A 220 -4.80 14.94 -7.50
CA ARG A 220 -5.22 16.17 -8.19
C ARG A 220 -4.34 17.36 -7.80
N ASN A 221 -4.05 17.51 -6.50
CA ASN A 221 -3.24 18.60 -5.99
C ASN A 221 -1.77 18.44 -6.43
N LEU A 222 -1.21 17.23 -6.36
CA LEU A 222 0.11 16.88 -6.85
C LEU A 222 0.26 17.24 -8.35
N LEU A 223 -0.73 16.88 -9.15
CA LEU A 223 -0.74 17.21 -10.58
C LEU A 223 -0.86 18.72 -10.82
N ALA A 224 -1.45 19.49 -9.92
CA ALA A 224 -1.55 20.95 -10.04
C ALA A 224 -0.23 21.66 -9.82
N GLU A 225 0.74 21.08 -9.08
CA GLU A 225 2.09 21.65 -8.87
C GLU A 225 2.88 21.93 -10.15
N GLY A 226 2.55 21.30 -11.25
CA GLY A 226 2.94 21.72 -12.61
C GLY A 226 4.33 21.26 -13.10
N TYR A 227 5.25 20.87 -12.21
CA TYR A 227 6.64 20.55 -12.57
C TYR A 227 7.04 19.09 -12.39
N LEU A 228 6.16 18.26 -11.83
CA LEU A 228 6.46 16.86 -11.53
C LEU A 228 6.34 15.99 -12.79
N ARG A 229 7.36 15.19 -13.04
CA ARG A 229 7.42 14.26 -14.18
C ARG A 229 7.24 12.80 -13.78
N GLY A 230 7.52 12.48 -12.54
CA GLY A 230 7.40 11.15 -11.98
C GLY A 230 6.09 10.94 -11.26
N GLY A 231 6.02 9.83 -10.57
CA GLY A 231 4.91 9.44 -9.72
C GLY A 231 5.39 8.68 -8.50
N ALA A 232 4.44 8.16 -7.73
CA ALA A 232 4.72 7.28 -6.61
C ALA A 232 3.61 6.25 -6.46
N THR A 233 3.99 5.02 -6.14
CA THR A 233 3.06 4.06 -5.55
C THR A 233 2.76 4.47 -4.10
N ALA A 234 1.65 4.03 -3.53
CA ALA A 234 1.30 4.34 -2.14
C ALA A 234 0.47 3.24 -1.52
N THR A 235 0.91 2.73 -0.37
CA THR A 235 0.13 1.84 0.48
C THR A 235 -0.07 2.49 1.82
N THR A 236 -1.33 2.71 2.21
CA THR A 236 -1.71 3.40 3.45
C THR A 236 -2.62 2.53 4.29
N ALA A 237 -2.26 2.30 5.56
CA ALA A 237 -3.09 1.65 6.56
C ALA A 237 -3.65 2.69 7.54
N TYR A 238 -4.98 2.69 7.73
CA TYR A 238 -5.69 3.45 8.75
C TYR A 238 -6.28 2.51 9.78
N LEU A 239 -5.97 2.73 11.04
CA LEU A 239 -6.36 1.93 12.19
C LEU A 239 -7.27 2.75 13.10
N ARG A 240 -8.45 2.21 13.47
CA ARG A 240 -9.39 2.86 14.37
C ARG A 240 -10.43 1.89 14.90
N GLY A 241 -10.75 1.97 16.19
CA GLY A 241 -11.87 1.26 16.80
C GLY A 241 -11.81 -0.27 16.60
N GLY A 242 -10.63 -0.89 16.68
CA GLY A 242 -10.45 -2.32 16.42
C GLY A 242 -10.59 -2.72 14.95
N ARG A 243 -10.50 -1.76 14.03
CA ARG A 243 -10.59 -2.00 12.58
C ARG A 243 -9.36 -1.47 11.87
N ILE A 244 -9.10 -2.08 10.72
CA ILE A 244 -8.08 -1.67 9.79
C ILE A 244 -8.69 -1.44 8.39
N TRP A 245 -8.31 -0.35 7.75
CA TRP A 245 -8.51 -0.10 6.33
C TRP A 245 -7.16 0.06 5.68
N VAL A 246 -6.95 -0.60 4.54
CA VAL A 246 -5.71 -0.48 3.77
C VAL A 246 -6.04 -0.08 2.35
N ALA A 247 -5.55 1.08 1.94
CA ALA A 247 -5.68 1.61 0.59
C ALA A 247 -4.36 1.48 -0.16
N ASN A 248 -4.41 1.02 -1.41
CA ASN A 248 -3.22 0.77 -2.23
C ASN A 248 -3.37 1.29 -3.66
N VAL A 249 -2.32 1.94 -4.17
CA VAL A 249 -2.06 2.20 -5.60
C VAL A 249 -0.64 1.78 -5.92
N GLY A 250 -0.46 0.91 -6.90
CA GLY A 250 0.84 0.38 -7.29
C GLY A 250 1.19 -0.96 -6.64
N ASP A 251 2.46 -1.25 -6.49
CA ASP A 251 3.01 -2.55 -6.11
C ASP A 251 3.80 -2.56 -4.80
N CYS A 252 3.70 -1.49 -4.00
CA CYS A 252 3.87 -1.61 -2.56
C CYS A 252 2.83 -2.57 -2.00
N ARG A 253 3.12 -3.22 -0.89
CA ARG A 253 2.23 -4.23 -0.31
C ARG A 253 2.13 -4.13 1.19
N ALA A 254 0.94 -4.43 1.72
CA ALA A 254 0.67 -4.60 3.14
C ALA A 254 0.37 -6.07 3.45
N VAL A 255 1.07 -6.63 4.44
CA VAL A 255 0.90 -8.01 4.91
C VAL A 255 0.70 -8.01 6.42
N MET A 256 -0.39 -8.59 6.88
CA MET A 256 -0.70 -8.76 8.30
C MET A 256 -0.34 -10.19 8.73
N ARG A 257 0.29 -10.32 9.91
CA ARG A 257 0.38 -11.61 10.60
C ARG A 257 -0.84 -11.78 11.50
N GLU A 258 -1.59 -12.85 11.27
CA GLU A 258 -2.78 -13.19 12.04
C GLU A 258 -2.78 -14.69 12.36
N ALA A 259 -2.84 -15.05 13.64
CA ALA A 259 -2.81 -16.44 14.12
C ALA A 259 -1.63 -17.26 13.55
N GLY A 260 -0.47 -16.63 13.33
CA GLY A 260 0.72 -17.25 12.75
C GLY A 260 0.77 -17.27 11.23
N ASP A 261 -0.32 -16.93 10.53
CA ASP A 261 -0.38 -16.89 9.07
C ASP A 261 -0.09 -15.49 8.50
N ALA A 262 0.46 -15.43 7.29
CA ALA A 262 0.71 -14.20 6.56
C ALA A 262 -0.45 -13.88 5.61
N LYS A 263 -1.20 -12.83 5.89
CA LYS A 263 -2.36 -12.38 5.12
C LYS A 263 -2.01 -11.11 4.33
N ALA A 264 -1.91 -11.20 3.02
CA ALA A 264 -1.83 -10.01 2.17
C ALA A 264 -3.15 -9.23 2.24
N LEU A 265 -3.08 -7.93 2.51
CA LEU A 265 -4.23 -7.04 2.58
C LEU A 265 -4.37 -6.18 1.32
N THR A 266 -3.42 -6.28 0.40
CA THR A 266 -3.38 -5.55 -0.87
C THR A 266 -3.04 -6.47 -2.02
N HIS A 267 -3.42 -6.07 -3.24
CA HIS A 267 -2.94 -6.66 -4.49
C HIS A 267 -1.99 -5.70 -5.17
N ASP A 268 -0.92 -6.25 -5.75
CA ASP A 268 0.03 -5.44 -6.53
C ASP A 268 -0.61 -5.04 -7.86
N HIS A 269 -0.66 -3.75 -8.15
CA HIS A 269 -1.21 -3.20 -9.40
C HIS A 269 -0.12 -3.12 -10.47
N ARG A 270 0.15 -4.26 -11.11
CA ARG A 270 1.15 -4.38 -12.18
C ARG A 270 0.50 -4.67 -13.54
N PRO A 271 1.03 -4.12 -14.65
CA PRO A 271 0.44 -4.28 -15.99
C PRO A 271 0.45 -5.71 -16.54
N ASP A 272 1.11 -6.66 -15.89
CA ASP A 272 1.07 -8.09 -16.24
C ASP A 272 -0.14 -8.82 -15.64
N LYS A 273 -0.82 -8.25 -14.65
CA LYS A 273 -2.08 -8.75 -14.12
C LYS A 273 -3.21 -8.49 -15.11
N ALA A 274 -4.07 -9.49 -15.32
CA ALA A 274 -5.12 -9.42 -16.34
C ALA A 274 -6.08 -8.24 -16.11
N GLU A 275 -6.57 -8.06 -14.87
CA GLU A 275 -7.52 -7.01 -14.49
C GLU A 275 -6.95 -5.62 -14.68
N GLU A 276 -5.69 -5.42 -14.31
CA GLU A 276 -4.99 -4.14 -14.44
C GLU A 276 -4.67 -3.81 -15.91
N ARG A 277 -4.25 -4.83 -16.69
CA ARG A 277 -4.06 -4.70 -18.14
C ARG A 277 -5.34 -4.24 -18.82
N ASP A 278 -6.44 -4.96 -18.57
CA ASP A 278 -7.74 -4.64 -19.14
C ASP A 278 -8.21 -3.23 -18.75
N ALA A 279 -7.90 -2.79 -17.52
CA ALA A 279 -8.23 -1.45 -17.06
C ALA A 279 -7.44 -0.38 -17.82
N VAL A 280 -6.14 -0.57 -18.04
CA VAL A 280 -5.28 0.32 -18.83
C VAL A 280 -5.73 0.34 -20.29
N GLU A 281 -6.00 -0.82 -20.89
CA GLU A 281 -6.43 -0.92 -22.29
C GLU A 281 -7.81 -0.29 -22.53
N ARG A 282 -8.76 -0.43 -21.59
CA ARG A 282 -10.06 0.29 -21.64
C ARG A 282 -9.90 1.81 -21.63
N ARG A 283 -8.84 2.34 -21.01
CA ARG A 283 -8.50 3.77 -21.04
C ARG A 283 -7.69 4.17 -22.28
N GLY A 284 -7.52 3.27 -23.25
CA GLY A 284 -6.77 3.51 -24.49
C GLY A 284 -5.25 3.34 -24.37
N GLY A 285 -4.76 2.90 -23.22
CA GLY A 285 -3.35 2.59 -22.99
C GLY A 285 -2.92 1.30 -23.69
N LYS A 286 -1.61 1.13 -23.83
CA LYS A 286 -0.99 -0.07 -24.40
C LYS A 286 -0.02 -0.68 -23.40
N ILE A 287 -0.05 -2.00 -23.26
CA ILE A 287 0.95 -2.72 -22.48
C ILE A 287 2.04 -3.25 -23.41
N VAL A 288 3.27 -2.80 -23.17
CA VAL A 288 4.44 -3.19 -23.96
C VAL A 288 5.44 -3.90 -23.07
N LYS A 289 5.93 -5.06 -23.51
CA LYS A 289 6.96 -5.80 -22.78
C LYS A 289 8.35 -5.26 -23.12
N VAL A 290 9.02 -4.65 -22.12
CA VAL A 290 10.35 -4.10 -22.25
C VAL A 290 11.31 -4.85 -21.33
N LYS A 291 12.33 -5.50 -21.89
CA LYS A 291 13.29 -6.35 -21.15
C LYS A 291 12.62 -7.38 -20.22
N GLY A 292 11.50 -7.95 -20.67
CA GLY A 292 10.76 -8.96 -19.91
C GLY A 292 9.70 -8.41 -18.95
N ILE A 293 9.67 -7.10 -18.67
CA ILE A 293 8.71 -6.44 -17.77
C ILE A 293 7.60 -5.80 -18.60
N SER A 294 6.34 -6.04 -18.21
CA SER A 294 5.17 -5.37 -18.79
C SER A 294 5.09 -3.92 -18.32
N ARG A 295 4.93 -2.98 -19.27
CA ARG A 295 4.91 -1.54 -18.96
C ARG A 295 3.77 -0.84 -19.70
N VAL A 296 3.09 0.07 -19.00
CA VAL A 296 2.13 0.99 -19.61
C VAL A 296 2.90 1.91 -20.56
N GLN A 297 2.46 1.97 -21.82
CA GLN A 297 3.09 2.72 -22.92
C GLN A 297 4.60 2.40 -23.12
N GLY A 298 5.05 1.23 -22.63
CA GLY A 298 6.47 0.87 -22.67
C GLY A 298 7.36 1.59 -21.64
N VAL A 299 6.78 2.38 -20.74
CA VAL A 299 7.48 3.26 -19.79
C VAL A 299 7.27 2.79 -18.34
N LEU A 300 6.03 2.81 -17.85
CA LEU A 300 5.71 2.64 -16.43
C LEU A 300 5.45 1.18 -16.06
N GLY A 301 6.09 0.68 -15.00
CA GLY A 301 5.99 -0.69 -14.51
C GLY A 301 4.76 -0.99 -13.65
N VAL A 302 4.03 0.03 -13.23
CA VAL A 302 2.79 -0.07 -12.45
C VAL A 302 1.60 0.43 -13.26
N SER A 303 0.37 0.01 -12.88
CA SER A 303 -0.88 0.39 -13.54
C SER A 303 -1.69 1.42 -12.75
N ARG A 304 -1.31 1.67 -11.49
CA ARG A 304 -1.87 2.72 -10.63
C ARG A 304 -0.76 3.43 -9.88
N ALA A 305 -0.86 4.76 -9.79
CA ALA A 305 0.09 5.61 -9.07
C ALA A 305 -0.47 7.01 -8.82
N LEU A 306 0.09 7.71 -7.85
CA LEU A 306 -0.01 9.16 -7.70
C LEU A 306 0.93 9.83 -8.72
N GLY A 307 0.59 10.99 -9.24
CA GLY A 307 1.42 11.71 -10.19
C GLY A 307 1.36 11.17 -11.62
N ASP A 308 2.50 10.95 -12.26
CA ASP A 308 2.62 10.43 -13.64
C ASP A 308 1.76 11.18 -14.66
N ARG A 309 1.86 12.51 -14.67
CA ARG A 309 1.03 13.40 -15.50
C ARG A 309 0.88 12.93 -16.95
N ASP A 310 2.01 12.55 -17.58
CA ASP A 310 2.05 12.20 -19.01
C ASP A 310 1.34 10.85 -19.30
N LEU A 311 1.06 10.06 -18.27
CA LEU A 311 0.41 8.75 -18.37
C LEU A 311 -0.97 8.70 -17.67
N LYS A 312 -1.40 9.81 -17.05
CA LYS A 312 -2.62 9.86 -16.23
C LYS A 312 -3.91 9.53 -17.00
N GLU A 313 -3.93 9.67 -18.31
CA GLU A 313 -5.07 9.22 -19.13
C GLU A 313 -5.21 7.69 -19.19
N TYR A 314 -4.11 6.93 -18.95
CA TYR A 314 -4.08 5.47 -19.03
C TYR A 314 -4.12 4.79 -17.66
N ILE A 315 -3.58 5.46 -16.62
CA ILE A 315 -3.50 4.94 -15.24
C ILE A 315 -4.43 5.71 -14.30
N THR A 316 -4.60 5.20 -13.08
CA THR A 316 -5.44 5.84 -12.07
C THR A 316 -4.71 5.98 -10.74
N ALA A 317 -5.07 6.99 -9.96
CA ALA A 317 -4.74 7.11 -8.55
C ALA A 317 -5.88 6.60 -7.63
N GLU A 318 -6.94 6.00 -8.20
CA GLU A 318 -8.02 5.41 -7.42
C GLU A 318 -7.51 4.12 -6.74
N PRO A 319 -7.47 4.09 -5.40
CA PRO A 319 -6.92 2.94 -4.68
C PRO A 319 -7.91 1.78 -4.63
N GLU A 320 -7.38 0.56 -4.57
CA GLU A 320 -8.10 -0.56 -3.98
C GLU A 320 -8.11 -0.40 -2.46
N VAL A 321 -9.26 -0.61 -1.81
CA VAL A 321 -9.37 -0.46 -0.35
C VAL A 321 -9.90 -1.73 0.29
N PHE A 322 -9.04 -2.38 1.06
CA PHE A 322 -9.39 -3.47 1.97
C PHE A 322 -9.93 -2.92 3.29
N SER A 323 -10.82 -3.66 3.97
CA SER A 323 -11.17 -3.41 5.37
C SER A 323 -11.34 -4.72 6.13
N GLY A 324 -10.92 -4.73 7.40
CA GLY A 324 -11.00 -5.88 8.29
C GLY A 324 -11.07 -5.50 9.76
N LEU A 325 -11.14 -6.51 10.62
CA LEU A 325 -11.03 -6.36 12.06
C LEU A 325 -9.57 -6.59 12.48
N VAL A 326 -9.13 -5.87 13.48
CA VAL A 326 -7.92 -6.17 14.24
C VAL A 326 -8.35 -7.04 15.40
N SER A 327 -8.22 -8.37 15.24
CA SER A 327 -8.63 -9.38 16.20
C SER A 327 -7.58 -9.58 17.31
N GLU A 328 -7.90 -10.38 18.33
CA GLU A 328 -6.93 -10.78 19.37
C GLU A 328 -5.74 -11.55 18.80
N THR A 329 -5.90 -12.19 17.64
CA THR A 329 -4.86 -12.95 16.95
C THR A 329 -4.08 -12.14 15.91
N SER A 330 -4.45 -10.89 15.66
CA SER A 330 -3.69 -9.98 14.79
C SER A 330 -2.44 -9.51 15.53
N GLU A 331 -1.26 -9.83 15.02
CA GLU A 331 0.02 -9.60 15.72
C GLU A 331 0.65 -8.27 15.29
N PHE A 332 0.95 -8.15 14.01
CA PHE A 332 1.56 -6.97 13.42
C PHE A 332 1.22 -6.83 11.94
N LEU A 333 1.50 -5.66 11.39
CA LEU A 333 1.37 -5.31 9.98
C LEU A 333 2.74 -4.93 9.42
N ILE A 334 3.08 -5.42 8.23
CA ILE A 334 4.26 -5.03 7.47
C ILE A 334 3.78 -4.27 6.23
N LEU A 335 4.19 -3.01 6.06
CA LEU A 335 4.10 -2.27 4.81
C LEU A 335 5.50 -2.20 4.20
N GLY A 336 5.63 -2.53 2.91
CA GLY A 336 6.93 -2.51 2.24
C GLY A 336 6.80 -2.08 0.79
N THR A 337 7.92 -1.54 0.26
CA THR A 337 8.09 -1.25 -1.16
C THR A 337 8.48 -2.52 -1.94
N ASP A 338 8.43 -2.48 -3.27
CA ASP A 338 8.73 -3.63 -4.13
C ASP A 338 10.19 -4.11 -3.98
N GLY A 339 11.09 -3.22 -3.53
CA GLY A 339 12.46 -3.59 -3.17
C GLY A 339 12.54 -4.70 -2.12
N LEU A 340 11.54 -4.84 -1.25
CA LEU A 340 11.37 -5.98 -0.35
C LEU A 340 10.62 -7.12 -1.05
N TRP A 341 9.42 -6.84 -1.57
CA TRP A 341 8.46 -7.87 -1.94
C TRP A 341 8.80 -8.66 -3.22
N ASP A 342 9.67 -8.11 -4.06
CA ASP A 342 10.17 -8.80 -5.25
C ASP A 342 11.11 -9.98 -4.92
N VAL A 343 11.69 -9.99 -3.72
CA VAL A 343 12.72 -10.97 -3.32
C VAL A 343 12.42 -11.70 -2.00
N VAL A 344 11.44 -11.25 -1.21
CA VAL A 344 11.03 -11.87 0.06
C VAL A 344 9.53 -12.18 0.02
N GLY A 345 9.17 -13.43 0.30
CA GLY A 345 7.79 -13.88 0.34
C GLY A 345 7.06 -13.43 1.61
N ASN A 346 5.72 -13.32 1.53
CA ASN A 346 4.89 -12.83 2.64
C ASN A 346 5.09 -13.62 3.94
N MET A 347 5.02 -14.96 3.87
CA MET A 347 5.19 -15.82 5.05
C MET A 347 6.57 -15.66 5.67
N GLU A 348 7.60 -15.69 4.85
CA GLU A 348 8.96 -15.52 5.31
C GLU A 348 9.19 -14.16 5.97
N ALA A 349 8.67 -13.08 5.37
CA ALA A 349 8.77 -11.75 5.98
C ALA A 349 8.11 -11.72 7.36
N THR A 350 6.92 -12.32 7.50
CA THR A 350 6.24 -12.37 8.80
C THR A 350 6.96 -13.29 9.81
N ASP A 351 7.60 -14.38 9.37
CA ASP A 351 8.37 -15.24 10.25
C ASP A 351 9.62 -14.56 10.78
N VAL A 352 10.35 -13.80 9.95
CA VAL A 352 11.49 -12.98 10.37
C VAL A 352 11.08 -11.99 11.45
N VAL A 353 9.96 -11.25 11.23
CA VAL A 353 9.47 -10.29 12.23
C VAL A 353 9.09 -10.98 13.54
N ALA A 354 8.33 -12.08 13.47
CA ALA A 354 7.91 -12.80 14.67
C ALA A 354 9.10 -13.35 15.48
N GLN A 355 10.13 -13.85 14.82
CA GLN A 355 11.34 -14.34 15.47
C GLN A 355 12.11 -13.21 16.17
N ALA A 356 12.27 -12.07 15.51
CA ALA A 356 12.95 -10.91 16.08
C ALA A 356 12.19 -10.35 17.29
N MET A 357 10.87 -10.22 17.21
CA MET A 357 10.02 -9.77 18.33
C MET A 357 10.08 -10.76 19.51
N ALA A 358 10.03 -12.07 19.24
CA ALA A 358 10.15 -13.09 20.28
C ALA A 358 11.52 -13.05 20.98
N ALA A 359 12.61 -12.83 20.24
CA ALA A 359 13.95 -12.69 20.81
C ALA A 359 14.06 -11.43 21.69
N ALA A 360 13.43 -10.33 21.32
CA ALA A 360 13.43 -9.08 22.09
C ALA A 360 12.62 -9.17 23.39
N SER A 361 11.55 -9.97 23.42
CA SER A 361 10.68 -10.14 24.60
C SER A 361 11.41 -10.70 25.84
N GLY A 362 12.59 -11.30 25.65
CA GLY A 362 13.46 -11.78 26.72
C GLY A 362 14.46 -10.75 27.27
N VAL A 363 14.53 -9.55 26.68
CA VAL A 363 15.55 -8.53 27.00
C VAL A 363 14.88 -7.33 27.69
N SER A 364 15.35 -6.96 28.87
CA SER A 364 14.76 -5.93 29.75
C SER A 364 14.77 -4.48 29.23
N ASN A 365 15.04 -4.24 27.96
CA ASN A 365 15.26 -2.88 27.43
C ASN A 365 13.98 -2.18 26.90
N GLY A 366 12.80 -2.77 27.08
CA GLY A 366 11.52 -2.14 26.68
C GLY A 366 11.34 -1.96 25.16
N ARG A 367 12.20 -2.57 24.33
CA ARG A 367 12.10 -2.53 22.87
C ARG A 367 11.39 -3.79 22.38
N ASN A 368 10.43 -3.60 21.49
CA ASN A 368 9.55 -4.68 21.00
C ASN A 368 10.21 -5.54 19.90
N GLY A 369 11.45 -5.21 19.49
CA GLY A 369 12.17 -5.94 18.44
C GLY A 369 11.75 -5.60 17.01
N THR A 370 10.79 -4.69 16.82
CA THR A 370 10.35 -4.24 15.48
C THR A 370 11.45 -3.51 14.72
N ASP A 371 12.32 -2.77 15.44
CA ASP A 371 13.49 -2.09 14.86
C ASP A 371 14.50 -3.09 14.30
N ALA A 372 14.83 -4.13 15.09
CA ALA A 372 15.71 -5.20 14.64
C ALA A 372 15.10 -5.95 13.45
N ALA A 373 13.80 -6.27 13.52
CA ALA A 373 13.07 -6.95 12.48
C ALA A 373 13.04 -6.17 11.16
N SER A 374 12.78 -4.87 11.20
CA SER A 374 12.75 -4.04 10.00
C SER A 374 14.10 -3.96 9.31
N ARG A 375 15.20 -3.87 10.09
CA ARG A 375 16.57 -3.93 9.56
C ARG A 375 16.90 -5.28 8.97
N GLU A 376 16.52 -6.37 9.64
CA GLU A 376 16.77 -7.74 9.18
C GLU A 376 16.07 -8.00 7.83
N LEU A 377 14.82 -7.53 7.65
CA LEU A 377 14.12 -7.62 6.37
C LEU A 377 14.81 -6.83 5.26
N VAL A 378 15.28 -5.61 5.54
CA VAL A 378 16.05 -4.81 4.58
C VAL A 378 17.36 -5.52 4.20
N ASP A 379 18.07 -6.07 5.16
CA ASP A 379 19.34 -6.78 4.92
C ASP A 379 19.11 -8.10 4.19
N LEU A 380 18.04 -8.85 4.50
CA LEU A 380 17.61 -10.05 3.79
C LEU A 380 17.30 -9.75 2.31
N ALA A 381 16.50 -8.71 2.04
CA ALA A 381 16.20 -8.30 0.67
C ALA A 381 17.47 -7.91 -0.10
N ARG A 382 18.38 -7.21 0.56
CA ARG A 382 19.67 -6.83 0.00
C ARG A 382 20.57 -8.04 -0.30
N ALA A 383 20.62 -9.02 0.62
CA ALA A 383 21.37 -10.26 0.46
C ALA A 383 20.83 -11.11 -0.70
N ARG A 384 19.52 -11.08 -0.96
CA ARG A 384 18.85 -11.74 -2.07
C ARG A 384 19.01 -11.02 -3.42
N GLY A 385 19.70 -9.91 -3.41
CA GLY A 385 20.09 -9.22 -4.64
C GLY A 385 19.15 -8.11 -5.05
N SER A 386 18.23 -7.66 -4.19
CA SER A 386 17.47 -6.43 -4.45
C SER A 386 18.43 -5.28 -4.73
N ARG A 387 18.13 -4.54 -5.79
CA ARG A 387 18.94 -3.39 -6.26
C ARG A 387 18.19 -2.08 -6.14
N ASP A 388 16.90 -2.15 -5.82
CA ASP A 388 16.04 -0.99 -5.65
C ASP A 388 16.14 -0.38 -4.25
N ASP A 389 15.47 0.73 -4.05
CA ASP A 389 15.20 1.27 -2.73
C ASP A 389 14.37 0.25 -1.95
N ILE A 390 14.59 0.12 -0.65
CA ILE A 390 13.89 -0.84 0.19
C ILE A 390 13.43 -0.12 1.42
N SER A 391 12.12 0.00 1.58
CA SER A 391 11.51 0.54 2.79
C SER A 391 10.59 -0.49 3.42
N VAL A 392 10.74 -0.70 4.73
CA VAL A 392 9.97 -1.65 5.53
C VAL A 392 9.48 -0.96 6.78
N LEU A 393 8.16 -0.81 6.88
CA LEU A 393 7.47 -0.25 8.04
C LEU A 393 6.69 -1.38 8.73
N ILE A 394 7.01 -1.65 10.00
CA ILE A 394 6.33 -2.64 10.82
C ILE A 394 5.51 -1.91 11.88
N VAL A 395 4.23 -2.27 12.00
CA VAL A 395 3.30 -1.71 12.98
C VAL A 395 2.77 -2.83 13.87
N GLU A 396 2.96 -2.71 15.18
CA GLU A 396 2.37 -3.61 16.17
C GLU A 396 0.88 -3.35 16.30
N LEU A 397 0.07 -4.41 16.30
CA LEU A 397 -1.38 -4.27 16.31
C LEU A 397 -2.01 -4.40 17.69
N LEU A 398 -1.21 -4.64 18.73
CA LEU A 398 -1.74 -4.90 20.09
C LEU A 398 -2.63 -3.76 20.61
N GLU A 399 -2.21 -2.51 20.45
CA GLU A 399 -2.96 -1.34 20.93
C GLU A 399 -4.19 -1.03 20.07
N TYR A 400 -4.19 -1.48 18.82
CA TYR A 400 -5.27 -1.27 17.86
C TYR A 400 -6.36 -2.35 17.88
N ARG A 401 -6.25 -3.38 18.74
CA ARG A 401 -7.23 -4.45 18.87
C ARG A 401 -8.53 -3.94 19.47
N MET A 402 -9.65 -4.58 19.13
CA MET A 402 -10.91 -4.32 19.82
C MET A 402 -10.71 -4.60 21.30
N THR A 403 -10.79 -3.57 22.15
CA THR A 403 -10.95 -3.78 23.57
C THR A 403 -12.37 -4.29 23.80
N PRO A 404 -12.57 -5.43 24.53
CA PRO A 404 -13.88 -5.81 25.00
C PRO A 404 -14.45 -4.59 25.73
N ALA A 405 -15.69 -4.17 25.39
CA ALA A 405 -16.32 -3.01 26.01
C ALA A 405 -16.08 -3.08 27.52
N SER A 406 -15.22 -2.22 28.05
CA SER A 406 -14.93 -2.16 29.45
C SER A 406 -16.26 -1.94 30.14
N SER A 407 -16.73 -2.91 30.96
CA SER A 407 -17.82 -2.70 31.92
C SER A 407 -17.61 -1.31 32.53
N PRO A 408 -18.63 -0.46 32.60
CA PRO A 408 -18.45 0.88 33.13
C PRO A 408 -17.73 0.75 34.46
N ARG A 409 -16.48 1.21 34.52
CA ARG A 409 -15.68 1.22 35.75
C ARG A 409 -16.53 1.91 36.79
N GLY A 410 -16.97 1.14 37.78
CA GLY A 410 -17.83 1.57 38.85
C GLY A 410 -17.30 2.90 39.38
N LYS A 411 -18.14 3.91 39.31
CA LYS A 411 -17.89 5.23 39.91
C LYS A 411 -17.29 5.01 41.27
N GLY A 412 -16.07 5.51 41.48
CA GLY A 412 -15.39 5.42 42.76
C GLY A 412 -16.33 5.80 43.87
N LYS A 413 -16.33 5.00 44.95
CA LYS A 413 -17.04 5.30 46.21
C LYS A 413 -16.63 6.71 46.62
N VAL A 414 -17.50 7.67 46.37
CA VAL A 414 -17.48 8.95 47.10
C VAL A 414 -17.78 8.59 48.53
N ALA A 415 -16.82 8.84 49.42
CA ALA A 415 -16.99 8.67 50.85
C ALA A 415 -18.17 9.55 51.29
N ASP A 416 -19.23 8.90 51.75
CA ASP A 416 -20.38 9.51 52.41
C ASP A 416 -19.90 10.15 53.71
N ARG A 417 -19.73 11.47 53.70
CA ARG A 417 -19.69 12.26 54.93
C ARG A 417 -21.10 12.75 55.19
N GLY A 418 -21.74 12.02 56.12
CA GLY A 418 -23.05 12.30 56.58
C GLY A 418 -23.24 13.80 56.98
N ARG A 419 -24.32 14.35 56.47
CA ARG A 419 -25.09 15.42 57.10
C ARG A 419 -26.56 15.11 56.97
N ALA A 420 -27.15 14.69 58.07
CA ALA A 420 -28.58 14.68 58.28
C ALA A 420 -29.12 16.10 58.09
N PHE A 421 -30.11 16.26 57.26
CA PHE A 421 -31.11 17.32 57.39
C PHE A 421 -32.48 16.76 57.02
N SER A 422 -33.40 16.99 57.99
CA SER A 422 -34.77 16.53 58.08
C SER A 422 -35.69 17.21 57.10
N ASP A 423 -36.68 16.45 56.68
CA ASP A 423 -38.11 16.71 56.48
C ASP A 423 -38.64 18.05 55.89
N LYS A 424 -39.58 17.82 55.02
CA LYS A 424 -40.80 18.58 54.67
C LYS A 424 -40.70 19.44 53.39
N TYR A 425 -41.44 19.01 52.38
CA TYR A 425 -42.73 19.60 52.02
C TYR A 425 -43.34 18.87 50.82
N GLU A 426 -44.68 18.69 51.00
CA GLU A 426 -45.65 18.09 50.11
C GLU A 426 -45.97 18.96 48.88
N PHE A 427 -46.47 18.27 47.85
CA PHE A 427 -47.48 18.63 46.84
C PHE A 427 -47.55 20.10 46.29
N PHE A 428 -47.38 20.26 44.99
CA PHE A 428 -48.46 20.48 44.01
C PHE A 428 -47.94 20.14 42.61
#